data_1f181407513ce80ccfbac6bd4d386a2b
#
_entry.id   1f181407513ce80ccfbac6bd4d386a2b
#
_cell.length_a   1.000
_cell.length_b   1.000
_cell.length_c   1.000
_cell.angle_alpha   90.00
_cell.angle_beta   90.00
_cell.angle_gamma   90.00
#
_symmetry.space_group_name_H-M   'P 1'
#
loop_
_entity.id
_entity.type
_entity.pdbx_description
1 polymer ?
#
loop_
_entity_poly.entity_id
_entity_poly.type
_entity_poly.pdbx_seq_one_letter_code
_entity_poly.pdbx_strand_id
1 'polypeptide(L)'
;MLPLIRPVARAAAVAPATRKSLIATAVLASCASTAGAAGIDIGANTTVGGELFADFSHIQLQNENAAGQRIDTAPTGNGFDIKRLYLIVDHKFDDVWAADLTTDAQFTASSSTTVSTPPPAGSTTPGTASVITNANTGNVTEVMIKKLYLEGAFNKLFVLRVGSYNGAWTSFVESNYGYRYIEKVSTDRLGFANTADWGLHASGVYGKNLVNYQFSIVNGAGYKNPTRSKDVDFEGRVGVNPISWLTVGAGFYSGHLGQITATNENFPKNTATRYDALAAVNLIGIHAGVEWFQAKNYKTVNSLSASVFGTSAIVNTATVRPAHDEANGVSTWVSYDFNSQWQAFARYDNTKLSADVNPNLRDEFFDLGAAYKPIKPLDIALVYKNEKVEHGSNTISGANANGSYVIGGANANRYGRFSEYGVYAHYKF
;
A
#
# COMPACT_ATOMS: atom_id res chain seq x y z
N MET A 1 -51.35 27.53 57.61
CA MET A 1 -51.45 27.37 56.12
C MET A 1 -50.36 28.19 55.50
N LEU A 2 -49.26 27.54 55.11
CA LEU A 2 -48.15 28.14 54.38
C LEU A 2 -48.29 27.85 52.89
N PRO A 3 -48.01 28.76 51.96
CA PRO A 3 -48.00 28.48 50.56
C PRO A 3 -46.64 27.96 50.10
N LEU A 4 -46.67 26.91 49.29
CA LEU A 4 -45.53 26.28 48.61
C LEU A 4 -44.96 27.22 47.55
N ILE A 5 -43.67 27.54 47.68
CA ILE A 5 -42.86 28.21 46.66
C ILE A 5 -42.34 27.16 45.69
N ARG A 6 -42.70 27.24 44.41
CA ARG A 6 -42.10 26.47 43.33
C ARG A 6 -40.78 27.14 42.86
N PRO A 7 -39.69 26.42 42.62
CA PRO A 7 -38.51 27.00 41.99
C PRO A 7 -38.70 27.14 40.48
N VAL A 8 -38.44 28.33 39.97
CA VAL A 8 -38.37 28.65 38.53
C VAL A 8 -37.06 28.14 38.01
N ALA A 9 -37.11 27.16 37.08
CA ALA A 9 -35.95 26.74 36.33
C ALA A 9 -35.46 27.84 35.40
N ARG A 10 -34.26 28.35 35.64
CA ARG A 10 -33.55 29.22 34.69
C ARG A 10 -33.12 28.37 33.47
N ALA A 11 -33.66 28.68 32.31
CA ALA A 11 -33.14 28.19 31.03
C ALA A 11 -31.73 28.77 30.82
N ALA A 12 -30.72 27.88 30.76
CA ALA A 12 -29.39 28.25 30.34
C ALA A 12 -29.43 28.60 28.85
N ALA A 13 -29.06 29.83 28.53
CA ALA A 13 -28.88 30.25 27.14
C ALA A 13 -27.72 29.46 26.53
N VAL A 14 -28.05 28.63 25.56
CA VAL A 14 -27.06 27.96 24.69
C VAL A 14 -26.45 29.05 23.80
N ALA A 15 -25.18 29.33 24.00
CA ALA A 15 -24.42 30.17 23.10
C ALA A 15 -24.40 29.58 21.70
N PRO A 16 -24.52 30.36 20.63
CA PRO A 16 -24.48 29.84 19.29
C PRO A 16 -23.07 29.28 19.00
N ALA A 17 -22.94 27.97 18.87
CA ALA A 17 -21.74 27.32 18.39
C ALA A 17 -21.40 27.91 17.02
N THR A 18 -20.25 28.55 16.94
CA THR A 18 -19.78 29.19 15.73
C THR A 18 -19.66 28.19 14.60
N ARG A 19 -20.38 28.42 13.51
CA ARG A 19 -20.40 27.61 12.27
C ARG A 19 -19.02 27.32 11.65
N LYS A 20 -17.95 27.88 12.16
CA LYS A 20 -16.56 27.73 11.67
C LYS A 20 -15.91 26.40 12.09
N SER A 21 -16.24 25.84 13.23
CA SER A 21 -15.65 24.58 13.75
C SER A 21 -16.12 23.34 12.96
N LEU A 22 -17.35 23.32 12.47
CA LEU A 22 -17.90 22.21 11.67
C LEU A 22 -17.28 22.08 10.27
N ILE A 23 -16.73 23.17 9.73
CA ILE A 23 -16.15 23.20 8.39
C ILE A 23 -14.73 22.65 8.38
N ALA A 24 -13.92 22.93 9.41
CA ALA A 24 -12.56 22.38 9.52
C ALA A 24 -12.59 20.84 9.71
N THR A 25 -13.53 20.33 10.50
CA THR A 25 -13.70 18.88 10.72
C THR A 25 -14.14 18.14 9.44
N ALA A 26 -14.94 18.78 8.58
CA ALA A 26 -15.37 18.18 7.32
C ALA A 26 -14.27 18.14 6.25
N VAL A 27 -13.31 19.08 6.26
CA VAL A 27 -12.18 19.10 5.31
C VAL A 27 -11.13 18.04 5.67
N LEU A 28 -10.88 17.82 6.95
CA LEU A 28 -9.99 16.74 7.41
C LEU A 28 -10.58 15.34 7.16
N ALA A 29 -11.89 15.18 7.22
CA ALA A 29 -12.55 13.91 6.96
C ALA A 29 -12.58 13.51 5.47
N SER A 30 -12.49 14.46 4.54
CA SER A 30 -12.57 14.17 3.10
C SER A 30 -11.21 13.86 2.44
N CYS A 31 -10.09 14.19 3.09
CA CYS A 31 -8.75 13.85 2.63
C CYS A 31 -8.11 12.70 3.43
N ALA A 32 -8.64 12.38 4.61
CA ALA A 32 -8.24 11.23 5.40
C ALA A 32 -9.08 10.02 4.98
N SER A 33 -8.67 9.34 3.93
CA SER A 33 -9.25 8.03 3.54
C SER A 33 -8.74 6.87 4.42
N THR A 34 -8.20 7.16 5.57
CA THR A 34 -8.18 6.24 6.70
C THR A 34 -9.32 6.69 7.60
N ALA A 35 -10.39 5.90 7.69
CA ALA A 35 -11.41 6.11 8.71
C ALA A 35 -10.65 6.33 10.03
N GLY A 36 -10.66 7.57 10.51
CA GLY A 36 -9.87 7.94 11.66
C GLY A 36 -10.13 6.96 12.79
N ALA A 37 -9.08 6.32 13.28
CA ALA A 37 -9.13 5.73 14.60
C ALA A 37 -9.74 6.80 15.50
N ALA A 38 -10.66 6.42 16.37
CA ALA A 38 -11.17 7.30 17.40
C ALA A 38 -10.03 7.49 18.42
N GLY A 39 -9.03 8.32 18.04
CA GLY A 39 -7.85 8.57 18.84
C GLY A 39 -8.23 9.19 20.18
N ILE A 40 -7.42 8.93 21.17
CA ILE A 40 -7.55 9.55 22.50
C ILE A 40 -7.09 11.00 22.37
N ASP A 41 -7.97 11.94 22.69
CA ASP A 41 -7.58 13.34 22.87
C ASP A 41 -6.77 13.47 24.16
N ILE A 42 -5.48 13.75 24.03
CA ILE A 42 -4.56 13.94 25.17
C ILE A 42 -4.46 15.42 25.58
N GLY A 43 -5.30 16.28 25.02
CA GLY A 43 -5.33 17.72 25.27
C GLY A 43 -4.40 18.50 24.34
N ALA A 44 -4.44 19.83 24.45
CA ALA A 44 -3.64 20.75 23.62
C ALA A 44 -3.73 20.45 22.11
N ASN A 45 -4.94 20.16 21.59
CA ASN A 45 -5.20 19.86 20.17
C ASN A 45 -4.43 18.66 19.60
N THR A 46 -4.05 17.71 20.44
CA THR A 46 -3.32 16.49 20.06
C THR A 46 -4.17 15.25 20.26
N THR A 47 -4.27 14.44 19.24
CA THR A 47 -4.91 13.11 19.30
C THR A 47 -3.87 12.03 19.06
N VAL A 48 -3.99 10.93 19.82
CA VAL A 48 -3.17 9.73 19.65
C VAL A 48 -4.09 8.55 19.41
N GLY A 49 -3.84 7.82 18.35
CA GLY A 49 -4.60 6.64 17.99
C GLY A 49 -3.75 5.65 17.23
N GLY A 50 -4.38 4.61 16.71
CA GLY A 50 -3.66 3.64 15.91
C GLY A 50 -4.54 2.59 15.28
N GLU A 51 -3.91 1.75 14.47
CA GLU A 51 -4.55 0.61 13.81
C GLU A 51 -3.63 -0.62 13.88
N LEU A 52 -4.20 -1.75 14.23
CA LEU A 52 -3.54 -3.05 14.24
C LEU A 52 -4.20 -3.95 13.20
N PHE A 53 -3.40 -4.52 12.29
CA PHE A 53 -3.81 -5.59 11.37
C PHE A 53 -3.07 -6.86 11.77
N ALA A 54 -3.81 -7.89 12.16
CA ALA A 54 -3.26 -9.15 12.60
C ALA A 54 -4.05 -10.31 12.01
N ASP A 55 -3.44 -11.47 11.93
CA ASP A 55 -4.14 -12.70 11.57
C ASP A 55 -3.58 -13.93 12.30
N PHE A 56 -4.36 -15.00 12.23
CA PHE A 56 -3.92 -16.37 12.39
C PHE A 56 -4.30 -17.13 11.14
N SER A 57 -3.31 -17.53 10.36
CA SER A 57 -3.54 -18.13 9.05
C SER A 57 -2.70 -19.37 8.81
N HIS A 58 -3.17 -20.18 7.85
CA HIS A 58 -2.38 -21.21 7.20
C HIS A 58 -1.95 -20.71 5.83
N ILE A 59 -0.66 -20.77 5.57
CA ILE A 59 -0.05 -20.44 4.28
C ILE A 59 0.43 -21.71 3.61
N GLN A 60 0.16 -21.84 2.31
CA GLN A 60 0.76 -22.83 1.44
C GLN A 60 1.40 -22.16 0.24
N LEU A 61 2.71 -22.30 0.11
CA LEU A 61 3.48 -21.82 -1.05
C LEU A 61 3.95 -23.03 -1.87
N GLN A 62 3.52 -23.10 -3.12
CA GLN A 62 3.88 -24.13 -4.06
C GLN A 62 4.63 -23.52 -5.24
N ASN A 63 5.78 -24.11 -5.55
CA ASN A 63 6.58 -23.72 -6.70
C ASN A 63 6.93 -24.97 -7.55
N GLU A 64 7.13 -24.77 -8.84
CA GLU A 64 7.56 -25.83 -9.73
C GLU A 64 9.08 -25.99 -9.68
N ASN A 65 9.56 -27.19 -9.40
CA ASN A 65 10.99 -27.50 -9.37
C ASN A 65 11.55 -27.70 -10.79
N ALA A 66 12.87 -27.99 -10.87
CA ALA A 66 13.55 -28.18 -12.16
C ALA A 66 13.01 -29.35 -12.99
N ALA A 67 12.36 -30.31 -12.35
CA ALA A 67 11.74 -31.48 -13.00
C ALA A 67 10.28 -31.26 -13.41
N GLY A 68 9.74 -30.03 -13.24
CA GLY A 68 8.34 -29.74 -13.56
C GLY A 68 7.34 -30.21 -12.49
N GLN A 69 7.81 -30.61 -11.32
CA GLN A 69 6.95 -31.05 -10.23
C GLN A 69 6.59 -29.88 -9.32
N ARG A 70 5.33 -29.79 -8.91
CA ARG A 70 4.88 -28.82 -7.91
C ARG A 70 5.22 -29.34 -6.53
N ILE A 71 6.00 -28.56 -5.80
CA ILE A 71 6.45 -28.88 -4.45
C ILE A 71 6.09 -27.73 -3.50
N ASP A 72 5.74 -28.08 -2.28
CA ASP A 72 5.57 -27.10 -1.21
C ASP A 72 6.95 -26.53 -0.84
N THR A 73 7.01 -25.21 -0.71
CA THR A 73 8.23 -24.48 -0.33
C THR A 73 7.96 -23.65 0.92
N ALA A 74 9.03 -23.25 1.60
CA ALA A 74 8.89 -22.35 2.76
C ALA A 74 8.39 -20.97 2.29
N PRO A 75 7.52 -20.34 3.07
CA PRO A 75 7.01 -20.76 4.36
C PRO A 75 5.61 -21.40 4.23
N THR A 76 5.54 -22.71 4.21
CA THR A 76 4.25 -23.41 4.33
C THR A 76 4.00 -23.75 5.78
N GLY A 77 2.81 -23.40 6.34
CA GLY A 77 2.48 -23.68 7.71
C GLY A 77 1.45 -22.75 8.33
N ASN A 78 1.25 -22.90 9.65
CA ASN A 78 0.32 -22.07 10.41
C ASN A 78 1.10 -21.04 11.24
N GLY A 79 0.53 -19.85 11.41
CA GLY A 79 1.15 -18.82 12.23
C GLY A 79 0.22 -17.68 12.62
N PHE A 80 0.62 -16.97 13.68
CA PHE A 80 0.11 -15.65 14.00
C PHE A 80 1.01 -14.62 13.34
N ASP A 81 0.40 -13.57 12.77
CA ASP A 81 1.11 -12.48 12.14
C ASP A 81 0.52 -11.12 12.52
N ILE A 82 1.40 -10.15 12.73
CA ILE A 82 1.05 -8.74 12.76
C ILE A 82 1.43 -8.13 11.41
N LYS A 83 0.45 -7.96 10.54
CA LYS A 83 0.69 -7.43 9.19
C LYS A 83 1.07 -5.96 9.21
N ARG A 84 0.45 -5.18 10.12
CA ARG A 84 0.69 -3.75 10.30
C ARG A 84 0.37 -3.31 11.71
N LEU A 85 1.13 -2.35 12.19
CA LEU A 85 0.82 -1.61 13.40
C LEU A 85 1.11 -0.13 13.14
N TYR A 86 0.06 0.67 13.07
CA TYR A 86 0.15 2.11 12.95
C TYR A 86 -0.05 2.75 14.32
N LEU A 87 0.87 3.59 14.74
CA LEU A 87 0.67 4.58 15.79
C LEU A 87 0.54 5.93 15.10
N ILE A 88 -0.55 6.64 15.40
CA ILE A 88 -0.93 7.89 14.75
C ILE A 88 -0.96 9.00 15.79
N VAL A 89 -0.25 10.07 15.54
CA VAL A 89 -0.25 11.28 16.37
C VAL A 89 -0.57 12.46 15.46
N ASP A 90 -1.73 13.05 15.69
CA ASP A 90 -2.18 14.26 14.99
C ASP A 90 -2.09 15.46 15.93
N HIS A 91 -1.52 16.56 15.49
CA HIS A 91 -1.45 17.82 16.24
C HIS A 91 -1.93 18.97 15.38
N LYS A 92 -2.85 19.78 15.93
CA LYS A 92 -3.33 21.02 15.31
C LYS A 92 -2.71 22.20 16.01
N PHE A 93 -1.93 22.99 15.28
CA PHE A 93 -1.37 24.24 15.79
C PHE A 93 -2.42 25.34 15.82
N ASP A 94 -3.23 25.45 14.75
CA ASP A 94 -4.31 26.40 14.58
C ASP A 94 -5.34 25.91 13.52
N ASP A 95 -6.16 26.82 13.01
CA ASP A 95 -7.19 26.50 11.99
C ASP A 95 -6.59 26.17 10.59
N VAL A 96 -5.31 26.49 10.35
CA VAL A 96 -4.63 26.31 9.07
C VAL A 96 -3.55 25.22 9.16
N TRP A 97 -2.77 25.24 10.25
CA TRP A 97 -1.58 24.41 10.38
C TRP A 97 -1.81 23.18 11.27
N ALA A 98 -1.37 22.04 10.77
CA ALA A 98 -1.39 20.76 11.50
C ALA A 98 -0.15 19.93 11.14
N ALA A 99 0.17 18.95 11.98
CA ALA A 99 1.18 17.94 11.71
C ALA A 99 0.64 16.55 12.02
N ASP A 100 1.10 15.56 11.28
CA ASP A 100 0.81 14.12 11.46
C ASP A 100 2.12 13.37 11.58
N LEU A 101 2.16 12.42 12.50
CA LEU A 101 3.14 11.35 12.57
C LEU A 101 2.39 10.02 12.55
N THR A 102 2.62 9.22 11.54
CA THR A 102 2.14 7.83 11.50
C THR A 102 3.34 6.89 11.35
N THR A 103 3.52 5.99 12.30
CA THR A 103 4.49 4.90 12.18
C THR A 103 3.90 3.73 11.41
N ASP A 104 4.75 2.84 10.92
CA ASP A 104 4.37 1.52 10.40
C ASP A 104 5.32 0.50 11.01
N ALA A 105 4.81 -0.60 11.51
CA ALA A 105 5.63 -1.71 11.95
C ALA A 105 5.43 -2.90 11.01
N GLN A 106 6.53 -3.50 10.64
CA GLN A 106 6.54 -4.72 9.83
C GLN A 106 7.62 -5.68 10.34
N PHE A 107 7.42 -6.95 10.08
CA PHE A 107 8.47 -7.92 10.27
C PHE A 107 9.39 -7.95 9.04
N THR A 108 10.69 -7.99 9.29
CA THR A 108 11.71 -8.17 8.23
C THR A 108 12.43 -9.48 8.49
N ALA A 109 12.52 -10.30 7.44
CA ALA A 109 13.39 -11.46 7.49
C ALA A 109 14.87 -11.00 7.48
N SER A 110 15.68 -11.63 8.31
CA SER A 110 17.13 -11.40 8.26
C SER A 110 17.70 -11.86 6.92
N SER A 111 18.40 -10.97 6.22
CA SER A 111 19.10 -11.33 5.00
C SER A 111 20.48 -11.91 5.33
N SER A 112 20.81 -13.08 4.80
CA SER A 112 22.18 -13.59 4.80
C SER A 112 22.91 -13.01 3.59
N THR A 113 24.00 -12.28 3.83
CA THR A 113 24.88 -11.83 2.75
C THR A 113 25.94 -12.91 2.54
N THR A 114 25.96 -13.52 1.37
CA THR A 114 27.05 -14.41 0.96
C THR A 114 28.22 -13.56 0.46
N VAL A 115 29.30 -13.55 1.18
CA VAL A 115 30.54 -12.89 0.76
C VAL A 115 31.39 -13.93 0.03
N SER A 116 31.68 -13.68 -1.24
CA SER A 116 32.64 -14.49 -2.00
C SER A 116 34.05 -14.15 -1.52
N THR A 117 34.78 -15.12 -0.99
CA THR A 117 36.22 -14.96 -0.71
C THR A 117 37.03 -15.20 -1.97
N PRO A 118 38.16 -14.48 -2.14
CA PRO A 118 39.11 -14.81 -3.22
C PRO A 118 39.54 -16.28 -3.13
N PRO A 119 39.77 -16.94 -4.26
CA PRO A 119 40.24 -18.31 -4.26
C PRO A 119 41.60 -18.41 -3.51
N PRO A 120 41.86 -19.50 -2.80
CA PRO A 120 43.16 -19.74 -2.23
C PRO A 120 44.25 -19.68 -3.32
N ALA A 121 45.44 -19.24 -2.96
CA ALA A 121 46.57 -19.14 -3.89
C ALA A 121 46.77 -20.49 -4.61
N GLY A 122 46.67 -20.49 -5.95
CA GLY A 122 46.81 -21.70 -6.78
C GLY A 122 45.49 -22.38 -7.20
N SER A 123 44.30 -21.87 -6.80
CA SER A 123 43.00 -22.36 -7.24
C SER A 123 42.39 -21.39 -8.24
N THR A 124 41.87 -21.91 -9.36
CA THR A 124 41.12 -21.14 -10.37
C THR A 124 39.60 -21.11 -10.09
N THR A 125 39.15 -21.83 -9.06
CA THR A 125 37.76 -21.88 -8.67
C THR A 125 37.52 -20.94 -7.48
N PRO A 126 36.61 -19.95 -7.57
CA PRO A 126 36.28 -19.09 -6.43
C PRO A 126 35.79 -19.94 -5.26
N GLY A 127 36.44 -19.80 -4.11
CA GLY A 127 35.95 -20.42 -2.89
C GLY A 127 34.69 -19.72 -2.42
N THR A 128 33.63 -20.45 -2.29
CA THR A 128 32.40 -19.94 -1.65
C THR A 128 32.53 -20.14 -0.14
N ALA A 129 33.05 -19.14 0.57
CA ALA A 129 32.95 -19.13 2.02
C ALA A 129 31.66 -18.39 2.37
N SER A 130 30.72 -19.12 2.93
CA SER A 130 29.57 -18.51 3.59
C SER A 130 30.09 -17.91 4.89
N VAL A 131 30.45 -16.64 4.89
CA VAL A 131 30.62 -15.89 6.12
C VAL A 131 29.22 -15.60 6.63
N ILE A 132 28.74 -16.44 7.54
CA ILE A 132 27.62 -16.08 8.38
C ILE A 132 28.14 -14.97 9.31
N THR A 133 28.10 -13.74 8.87
CA THR A 133 28.09 -12.64 9.83
C THR A 133 26.81 -12.83 10.61
N ASN A 134 26.90 -12.92 11.92
CA ASN A 134 25.78 -12.96 12.87
C ASN A 134 24.95 -11.66 12.77
N ALA A 135 24.34 -11.42 11.64
CA ALA A 135 23.13 -10.65 11.58
C ALA A 135 22.07 -11.52 12.25
N ASN A 136 21.37 -10.99 13.23
CA ASN A 136 20.30 -11.66 13.97
C ASN A 136 19.60 -12.71 13.11
N THR A 137 19.76 -13.98 13.47
CA THR A 137 19.16 -15.11 12.76
C THR A 137 17.65 -15.24 13.06
N GLY A 138 17.02 -14.14 13.47
CA GLY A 138 15.59 -14.03 13.74
C GLY A 138 14.92 -12.95 12.90
N ASN A 139 13.63 -13.11 12.67
CA ASN A 139 12.81 -12.03 12.17
C ASN A 139 12.84 -10.87 13.17
N VAL A 140 13.06 -9.66 12.69
CA VAL A 140 13.03 -8.46 13.51
C VAL A 140 11.80 -7.63 13.16
N THR A 141 11.21 -7.00 14.18
CA THR A 141 10.17 -5.99 13.96
C THR A 141 10.83 -4.66 13.74
N GLU A 142 10.67 -4.10 12.55
CA GLU A 142 11.08 -2.73 12.24
C GLU A 142 9.91 -1.79 12.44
N VAL A 143 10.17 -0.70 13.16
CA VAL A 143 9.25 0.44 13.24
C VAL A 143 9.82 1.55 12.38
N MET A 144 9.04 1.99 11.41
CA MET A 144 9.44 3.02 10.48
C MET A 144 8.41 4.14 10.40
N ILE A 145 8.83 5.31 9.96
CA ILE A 145 7.93 6.44 9.72
C ILE A 145 7.26 6.24 8.37
N LYS A 146 5.93 6.07 8.38
CA LYS A 146 5.13 6.01 7.16
C LYS A 146 4.70 7.38 6.70
N LYS A 147 4.16 8.20 7.62
CA LYS A 147 3.82 9.58 7.35
C LYS A 147 4.47 10.48 8.41
N LEU A 148 4.99 11.57 7.96
CA LEU A 148 5.47 12.68 8.79
C LEU A 148 5.42 13.93 7.93
N TYR A 149 4.43 14.76 8.15
CA TYR A 149 4.25 15.97 7.36
C TYR A 149 3.73 17.14 8.16
N LEU A 150 4.04 18.33 7.67
CA LEU A 150 3.38 19.58 8.05
C LEU A 150 2.30 19.86 7.00
N GLU A 151 1.09 20.16 7.45
CA GLU A 151 -0.05 20.52 6.62
C GLU A 151 -0.38 22.01 6.77
N GLY A 152 -0.64 22.66 5.63
CA GLY A 152 -1.27 23.98 5.56
C GLY A 152 -2.61 23.87 4.83
N ALA A 153 -3.74 23.87 5.57
CA ALA A 153 -5.08 23.82 5.03
C ALA A 153 -5.63 25.24 4.78
N PHE A 154 -5.20 25.89 3.69
CA PHE A 154 -5.55 27.27 3.39
C PHE A 154 -7.04 27.45 3.05
N ASN A 155 -7.60 26.49 2.33
CA ASN A 155 -9.02 26.38 2.06
C ASN A 155 -9.37 24.99 1.52
N LYS A 156 -10.65 24.73 1.24
CA LYS A 156 -11.10 23.40 0.73
C LYS A 156 -10.52 23.02 -0.61
N LEU A 157 -10.17 24.01 -1.43
CA LEU A 157 -9.62 23.77 -2.77
C LEU A 157 -8.10 23.61 -2.75
N PHE A 158 -7.44 24.02 -1.66
CA PHE A 158 -5.98 24.00 -1.59
C PHE A 158 -5.48 23.66 -0.18
N VAL A 159 -4.96 22.46 -0.04
CA VAL A 159 -4.26 21.95 1.12
C VAL A 159 -2.87 21.51 0.66
N LEU A 160 -1.82 22.03 1.27
CA LEU A 160 -0.43 21.72 0.97
C LEU A 160 0.18 20.92 2.11
N ARG A 161 0.90 19.84 1.80
CA ARG A 161 1.65 19.04 2.76
C ARG A 161 3.11 18.94 2.33
N VAL A 162 3.99 19.02 3.31
CA VAL A 162 5.45 18.89 3.13
C VAL A 162 5.93 17.76 4.02
N GLY A 163 6.54 16.73 3.44
CA GLY A 163 7.02 15.57 4.17
C GLY A 163 6.60 14.25 3.53
N SER A 164 6.53 13.17 4.31
CA SER A 164 6.01 11.89 3.84
C SER A 164 4.49 11.85 3.98
N TYR A 165 3.80 11.64 2.87
CA TYR A 165 2.34 11.60 2.80
C TYR A 165 1.85 10.49 1.88
N ASN A 166 0.56 10.17 1.96
CA ASN A 166 -0.08 9.12 1.17
C ASN A 166 0.11 9.32 -0.34
N GLY A 167 0.43 8.23 -1.03
CA GLY A 167 0.44 8.18 -2.49
C GLY A 167 -0.91 8.56 -3.08
N ALA A 168 -0.90 9.32 -4.15
CA ALA A 168 -2.11 9.91 -4.72
C ALA A 168 -3.12 8.85 -5.18
N TRP A 169 -2.63 7.76 -5.81
CA TRP A 169 -3.49 6.72 -6.34
C TRP A 169 -3.85 5.65 -5.31
N THR A 170 -2.88 5.06 -4.63
CA THR A 170 -3.11 3.93 -3.71
C THR A 170 -4.13 4.26 -2.63
N SER A 171 -4.01 5.41 -1.98
CA SER A 171 -4.95 5.83 -0.94
C SER A 171 -6.37 6.04 -1.48
N PHE A 172 -6.49 6.47 -2.72
CA PHE A 172 -7.80 6.66 -3.38
C PHE A 172 -8.47 5.31 -3.66
N VAL A 173 -7.74 4.33 -4.17
CA VAL A 173 -8.27 2.98 -4.37
C VAL A 173 -8.58 2.30 -3.04
N GLU A 174 -7.68 2.37 -2.05
CA GLU A 174 -7.87 1.80 -0.71
C GLU A 174 -9.16 2.31 -0.04
N SER A 175 -9.46 3.61 -0.20
CA SER A 175 -10.68 4.21 0.37
C SER A 175 -11.97 3.69 -0.26
N ASN A 176 -11.92 3.23 -1.51
CA ASN A 176 -13.06 2.64 -2.21
C ASN A 176 -13.13 1.11 -2.05
N TYR A 177 -11.98 0.44 -1.88
CA TYR A 177 -11.90 -1.00 -1.66
C TYR A 177 -12.32 -1.41 -0.25
N GLY A 178 -11.83 -0.73 0.79
CA GLY A 178 -12.26 -0.91 2.18
C GLY A 178 -11.63 -2.08 2.95
N TYR A 179 -10.96 -3.04 2.30
CA TYR A 179 -10.41 -4.25 2.93
C TYR A 179 -8.88 -4.27 2.96
N ARG A 180 -8.25 -3.10 3.15
CA ARG A 180 -6.80 -2.96 3.24
C ARG A 180 -6.14 -3.85 4.31
N TYR A 181 -6.87 -4.16 5.38
CA TYR A 181 -6.40 -5.05 6.45
C TYR A 181 -6.32 -6.52 6.03
N ILE A 182 -6.99 -6.91 4.96
CA ILE A 182 -6.93 -8.24 4.35
C ILE A 182 -5.80 -8.27 3.32
N GLU A 183 -5.85 -7.37 2.32
CA GLU A 183 -4.82 -7.29 1.30
C GLU A 183 -4.66 -5.88 0.74
N LYS A 184 -3.45 -5.57 0.26
CA LYS A 184 -3.11 -4.35 -0.46
C LYS A 184 -3.89 -4.26 -1.77
N VAL A 185 -4.16 -3.05 -2.25
CA VAL A 185 -4.68 -2.85 -3.61
C VAL A 185 -3.68 -3.36 -4.66
N SER A 186 -4.16 -3.69 -5.86
CA SER A 186 -3.38 -4.39 -6.89
C SER A 186 -2.07 -3.67 -7.24
N THR A 187 -2.11 -2.37 -7.43
CA THR A 187 -0.93 -1.56 -7.77
C THR A 187 0.12 -1.53 -6.66
N ASP A 188 -0.27 -1.54 -5.36
CA ASP A 188 0.65 -1.65 -4.21
C ASP A 188 1.14 -3.09 -4.03
N ARG A 189 0.26 -4.09 -4.15
CA ARG A 189 0.61 -5.51 -4.02
C ARG A 189 1.71 -5.92 -5.00
N LEU A 190 1.60 -5.47 -6.23
CA LEU A 190 2.53 -5.80 -7.31
C LEU A 190 3.73 -4.83 -7.42
N GLY A 191 3.78 -3.80 -6.57
CA GLY A 191 4.89 -2.84 -6.52
C GLY A 191 4.92 -1.86 -7.69
N PHE A 192 3.76 -1.52 -8.25
CA PHE A 192 3.59 -0.48 -9.26
C PHE A 192 3.18 0.88 -8.67
N ALA A 193 2.97 0.95 -7.36
CA ALA A 193 2.70 2.20 -6.63
C ALA A 193 3.20 2.13 -5.20
N ASN A 194 3.51 3.29 -4.63
CA ASN A 194 3.85 3.44 -3.23
C ASN A 194 2.62 3.89 -2.43
N THR A 195 2.47 3.42 -1.19
CA THR A 195 1.39 3.87 -0.31
C THR A 195 1.65 5.23 0.31
N ALA A 196 2.92 5.63 0.42
CA ALA A 196 3.36 6.96 0.86
C ALA A 196 4.74 7.27 0.30
N ASP A 197 5.06 8.54 0.14
CA ASP A 197 6.38 8.99 -0.30
C ASP A 197 6.71 10.37 0.27
N TRP A 198 8.00 10.72 0.28
CA TRP A 198 8.53 11.98 0.73
C TRP A 198 8.44 13.03 -0.37
N GLY A 199 7.85 14.20 -0.07
CA GLY A 199 7.72 15.24 -1.08
C GLY A 199 6.83 16.41 -0.69
N LEU A 200 6.29 17.05 -1.72
CA LEU A 200 5.27 18.09 -1.66
C LEU A 200 3.97 17.53 -2.22
N HIS A 201 2.88 17.69 -1.50
CA HIS A 201 1.59 17.13 -1.88
C HIS A 201 0.52 18.22 -1.79
N ALA A 202 -0.09 18.56 -2.91
CA ALA A 202 -1.22 19.49 -3.00
C ALA A 202 -2.50 18.72 -3.23
N SER A 203 -3.56 19.02 -2.49
CA SER A 203 -4.86 18.39 -2.66
C SER A 203 -6.00 19.38 -2.45
N GLY A 204 -7.18 19.03 -2.94
CA GLY A 204 -8.35 19.86 -2.75
C GLY A 204 -9.65 19.14 -3.11
N VAL A 205 -10.76 19.76 -2.66
CA VAL A 205 -12.11 19.27 -2.87
C VAL A 205 -13.00 20.41 -3.35
N TYR A 206 -13.63 20.22 -4.51
CA TYR A 206 -14.59 21.15 -5.09
C TYR A 206 -16.03 20.65 -4.90
N GLY A 207 -16.93 21.59 -4.67
CA GLY A 207 -18.34 21.33 -4.42
C GLY A 207 -18.56 20.56 -3.11
N LYS A 208 -19.54 19.67 -3.05
CA LYS A 208 -19.79 18.73 -1.95
C LYS A 208 -19.07 17.40 -2.23
N ASN A 209 -17.76 17.47 -2.47
CA ASN A 209 -16.94 16.36 -2.95
C ASN A 209 -17.31 15.89 -4.38
N LEU A 210 -17.84 16.80 -5.20
CA LEU A 210 -18.09 16.50 -6.61
C LEU A 210 -16.79 16.18 -7.34
N VAL A 211 -15.73 16.97 -7.10
CA VAL A 211 -14.40 16.74 -7.64
C VAL A 211 -13.41 16.81 -6.47
N ASN A 212 -12.48 15.87 -6.43
CA ASN A 212 -11.34 15.88 -5.53
C ASN A 212 -10.05 15.55 -6.30
N TYR A 213 -8.93 16.07 -5.84
CA TYR A 213 -7.66 15.86 -6.51
C TYR A 213 -6.51 15.78 -5.51
N GLN A 214 -5.43 15.15 -5.95
CA GLN A 214 -4.11 15.22 -5.32
C GLN A 214 -3.05 15.22 -6.41
N PHE A 215 -2.05 16.12 -6.28
CA PHE A 215 -0.83 16.15 -7.08
C PHE A 215 0.36 16.21 -6.15
N SER A 216 1.40 15.48 -6.50
CA SER A 216 2.59 15.35 -5.66
C SER A 216 3.86 15.43 -6.50
N ILE A 217 4.89 16.05 -5.89
CA ILE A 217 6.28 15.98 -6.33
C ILE A 217 7.01 15.19 -5.27
N VAL A 218 7.54 14.02 -5.61
CA VAL A 218 8.05 13.06 -4.65
C VAL A 218 9.46 12.59 -4.97
N ASN A 219 10.12 11.97 -3.99
CA ASN A 219 11.41 11.33 -4.21
C ASN A 219 11.32 10.06 -5.08
N GLY A 220 10.17 9.41 -5.14
CA GLY A 220 9.88 8.27 -6.02
C GLY A 220 10.18 6.89 -5.43
N ALA A 221 11.01 6.78 -4.40
CA ALA A 221 11.42 5.49 -3.84
C ALA A 221 10.53 4.98 -2.69
N GLY A 222 9.47 5.73 -2.35
CA GLY A 222 8.55 5.43 -1.26
C GLY A 222 9.07 5.79 0.13
N TYR A 223 8.16 5.79 1.10
CA TYR A 223 8.48 6.23 2.47
C TYR A 223 9.56 5.39 3.18
N LYS A 224 9.67 4.11 2.84
CA LYS A 224 10.66 3.18 3.40
C LYS A 224 12.10 3.46 2.95
N ASN A 225 12.24 4.18 1.85
CA ASN A 225 13.52 4.44 1.23
C ASN A 225 13.65 5.94 0.89
N PRO A 226 13.85 6.82 1.89
CA PRO A 226 13.94 8.26 1.70
C PRO A 226 15.28 8.65 1.04
N THR A 227 15.56 8.07 -0.12
CA THR A 227 16.80 8.31 -0.86
C THR A 227 16.82 9.68 -1.53
N ARG A 228 18.01 10.20 -1.76
CA ARG A 228 18.22 11.34 -2.64
C ARG A 228 18.62 10.83 -4.01
N SER A 229 17.82 11.19 -5.02
CA SER A 229 18.15 11.02 -6.44
C SER A 229 18.43 12.37 -7.09
N LYS A 230 18.88 12.36 -8.32
CA LYS A 230 19.08 13.60 -9.09
C LYS A 230 17.78 14.17 -9.68
N ASP A 231 16.76 13.34 -9.76
CA ASP A 231 15.45 13.69 -10.26
C ASP A 231 14.39 13.59 -9.16
N VAL A 232 13.28 14.26 -9.40
CA VAL A 232 12.04 14.12 -8.64
C VAL A 232 10.99 13.48 -9.53
N ASP A 233 10.06 12.80 -8.92
CA ASP A 233 8.99 12.12 -9.61
C ASP A 233 7.67 12.86 -9.39
N PHE A 234 6.74 12.70 -10.33
CA PHE A 234 5.45 13.36 -10.33
C PHE A 234 4.35 12.30 -10.28
N GLU A 235 3.39 12.50 -9.40
CA GLU A 235 2.16 11.71 -9.38
C GLU A 235 0.94 12.58 -9.16
N GLY A 236 -0.20 12.10 -9.62
CA GLY A 236 -1.44 12.81 -9.38
C GLY A 236 -2.67 11.98 -9.71
N ARG A 237 -3.78 12.44 -9.17
CA ARG A 237 -5.10 11.90 -9.48
C ARG A 237 -6.19 12.95 -9.44
N VAL A 238 -7.27 12.67 -10.16
CA VAL A 238 -8.54 13.38 -10.04
C VAL A 238 -9.64 12.35 -9.81
N GLY A 239 -10.47 12.58 -8.80
CA GLY A 239 -11.67 11.81 -8.51
C GLY A 239 -12.92 12.66 -8.71
N VAL A 240 -13.97 12.08 -9.24
CA VAL A 240 -15.27 12.71 -9.49
C VAL A 240 -16.37 11.84 -8.90
N ASN A 241 -17.27 12.45 -8.11
CA ASN A 241 -18.45 11.81 -7.55
C ASN A 241 -19.70 12.45 -8.18
N PRO A 242 -20.07 12.07 -9.41
CA PRO A 242 -21.16 12.74 -10.14
C PRO A 242 -22.51 12.58 -9.46
N ILE A 243 -22.66 11.50 -8.72
CA ILE A 243 -23.82 11.18 -7.87
C ILE A 243 -23.31 10.52 -6.59
N SER A 244 -24.12 10.51 -5.55
CA SER A 244 -23.71 10.11 -4.18
C SER A 244 -23.23 8.66 -4.05
N TRP A 245 -23.55 7.80 -4.97
CA TRP A 245 -23.22 6.37 -4.95
C TRP A 245 -22.17 5.97 -6.00
N LEU A 246 -21.65 6.90 -6.83
CA LEU A 246 -20.70 6.61 -7.88
C LEU A 246 -19.45 7.47 -7.72
N THR A 247 -18.29 6.83 -7.67
CA THR A 247 -16.97 7.45 -7.73
C THR A 247 -16.27 6.99 -9.00
N VAL A 248 -15.72 7.92 -9.76
CA VAL A 248 -14.82 7.63 -10.87
C VAL A 248 -13.53 8.41 -10.69
N GLY A 249 -12.41 7.89 -11.17
CA GLY A 249 -11.13 8.57 -11.04
C GLY A 249 -10.12 8.14 -12.07
N ALA A 250 -9.16 9.03 -12.29
CA ALA A 250 -7.99 8.76 -13.10
C ALA A 250 -6.73 9.25 -12.39
N GLY A 251 -5.64 8.53 -12.56
CA GLY A 251 -4.35 8.82 -11.97
C GLY A 251 -3.21 8.70 -12.96
N PHE A 252 -2.07 9.26 -12.57
CA PHE A 252 -0.83 9.11 -13.32
C PHE A 252 0.38 9.15 -12.38
N TYR A 253 1.48 8.60 -12.89
CA TYR A 253 2.82 8.73 -12.32
C TYR A 253 3.83 8.88 -13.45
N SER A 254 4.91 9.66 -13.22
CA SER A 254 6.02 9.81 -14.14
C SER A 254 7.30 10.16 -13.38
N GLY A 255 8.34 9.36 -13.54
CA GLY A 255 9.62 9.58 -12.87
C GLY A 255 10.60 8.44 -13.04
N HIS A 256 11.56 8.36 -12.14
CA HIS A 256 12.63 7.35 -12.16
C HIS A 256 12.68 6.49 -10.89
N LEU A 257 11.63 6.48 -10.07
CA LEU A 257 11.50 5.67 -8.85
C LEU A 257 12.65 5.90 -7.85
N GLY A 258 13.18 7.13 -7.80
CA GLY A 258 14.32 7.49 -6.97
C GLY A 258 15.64 6.80 -7.35
N GLN A 259 15.76 6.23 -8.54
CA GLN A 259 16.88 5.35 -8.92
C GLN A 259 18.03 6.05 -9.65
N ILE A 260 17.92 7.34 -9.98
CA ILE A 260 19.04 8.08 -10.60
C ILE A 260 19.93 8.66 -9.52
N THR A 261 21.05 8.00 -9.29
CA THR A 261 22.05 8.37 -8.28
C THR A 261 23.32 8.90 -8.94
N ALA A 262 24.20 9.52 -8.15
CA ALA A 262 25.50 10.02 -8.66
C ALA A 262 26.37 8.93 -9.31
N THR A 263 26.19 7.68 -8.90
CA THR A 263 26.98 6.54 -9.42
C THR A 263 26.45 5.98 -10.73
N ASN A 264 25.20 6.26 -11.09
CA ASN A 264 24.55 5.70 -12.28
C ASN A 264 23.96 6.73 -13.24
N GLU A 265 24.20 8.02 -13.00
CA GLU A 265 23.62 9.12 -13.80
C GLU A 265 24.01 9.11 -15.27
N ASN A 266 25.20 8.59 -15.57
CA ASN A 266 25.74 8.53 -16.95
C ASN A 266 25.22 7.35 -17.77
N PHE A 267 24.40 6.46 -17.16
CA PHE A 267 23.81 5.33 -17.86
C PHE A 267 22.43 5.73 -18.42
N PRO A 268 22.07 5.24 -19.61
CA PRO A 268 20.73 5.43 -20.15
C PRO A 268 19.65 4.94 -19.18
N LYS A 269 18.61 5.73 -18.99
CA LYS A 269 17.49 5.45 -18.08
C LYS A 269 16.17 5.49 -18.84
N ASN A 270 15.25 4.64 -18.45
CA ASN A 270 13.88 4.71 -18.88
C ASN A 270 13.05 5.52 -17.86
N THR A 271 12.17 6.36 -18.33
CA THR A 271 11.16 6.97 -17.48
C THR A 271 10.09 5.93 -17.16
N ALA A 272 9.87 5.69 -15.86
CA ALA A 272 8.73 4.93 -15.39
C ALA A 272 7.47 5.79 -15.51
N THR A 273 6.42 5.27 -16.14
CA THR A 273 5.11 5.93 -16.21
C THR A 273 4.02 4.96 -15.80
N ARG A 274 2.98 5.46 -15.12
CA ARG A 274 1.76 4.72 -14.83
C ARG A 274 0.55 5.58 -15.15
N TYR A 275 -0.47 4.94 -15.70
CA TYR A 275 -1.80 5.49 -15.86
C TYR A 275 -2.79 4.58 -15.18
N ASP A 276 -3.75 5.19 -14.51
CA ASP A 276 -4.70 4.51 -13.64
C ASP A 276 -6.12 5.00 -13.91
N ALA A 277 -7.09 4.10 -13.79
CA ALA A 277 -8.51 4.42 -13.82
C ALA A 277 -9.28 3.61 -12.77
N LEU A 278 -10.28 4.23 -12.16
CA LEU A 278 -11.16 3.63 -11.16
C LEU A 278 -12.61 3.97 -11.45
N ALA A 279 -13.49 3.00 -11.28
CA ALA A 279 -14.91 3.23 -11.07
C ALA A 279 -15.39 2.40 -9.88
N ALA A 280 -16.09 3.02 -8.94
CA ALA A 280 -16.61 2.36 -7.74
C ALA A 280 -18.03 2.82 -7.43
N VAL A 281 -18.84 1.89 -6.95
CA VAL A 281 -20.24 2.13 -6.54
C VAL A 281 -20.43 1.76 -5.08
N ASN A 282 -21.26 2.55 -4.40
CA ASN A 282 -21.69 2.31 -3.03
C ASN A 282 -23.20 2.53 -2.94
N LEU A 283 -23.98 1.48 -3.08
CA LEU A 283 -25.43 1.56 -3.20
C LEU A 283 -26.11 0.39 -2.49
N ILE A 284 -27.01 0.70 -1.54
CA ILE A 284 -27.90 -0.27 -0.88
C ILE A 284 -27.13 -1.46 -0.27
N GLY A 285 -26.05 -1.15 0.47
CA GLY A 285 -25.18 -2.18 1.08
C GLY A 285 -24.24 -2.90 0.11
N ILE A 286 -24.28 -2.60 -1.19
CA ILE A 286 -23.33 -3.09 -2.17
C ILE A 286 -22.19 -2.07 -2.33
N HIS A 287 -20.96 -2.53 -2.16
CA HIS A 287 -19.75 -1.78 -2.47
C HIS A 287 -18.98 -2.57 -3.52
N ALA A 288 -18.84 -2.00 -4.69
CA ALA A 288 -18.13 -2.67 -5.79
C ALA A 288 -17.24 -1.68 -6.53
N GLY A 289 -16.19 -2.18 -7.15
CA GLY A 289 -15.33 -1.33 -7.95
C GLY A 289 -14.47 -2.10 -8.91
N VAL A 290 -13.89 -1.35 -9.83
CA VAL A 290 -12.89 -1.81 -10.79
C VAL A 290 -11.77 -0.78 -10.85
N GLU A 291 -10.55 -1.26 -10.68
CA GLU A 291 -9.29 -0.54 -10.94
C GLU A 291 -8.67 -1.12 -12.20
N TRP A 292 -8.19 -0.25 -13.07
CA TRP A 292 -7.31 -0.59 -14.18
C TRP A 292 -6.03 0.23 -14.08
N PHE A 293 -4.90 -0.39 -14.42
CA PHE A 293 -3.63 0.32 -14.54
C PHE A 293 -2.81 -0.17 -15.72
N GLN A 294 -1.95 0.71 -16.23
CA GLN A 294 -0.88 0.44 -17.17
C GLN A 294 0.40 1.09 -16.64
N ALA A 295 1.45 0.29 -16.45
CA ALA A 295 2.73 0.74 -15.93
C ALA A 295 3.85 0.40 -16.91
N LYS A 296 4.60 1.41 -17.35
CA LYS A 296 5.75 1.25 -18.26
C LYS A 296 7.04 1.44 -17.49
N ASN A 297 8.01 0.58 -17.73
CA ASN A 297 9.38 0.67 -17.22
C ASN A 297 9.53 0.61 -15.70
N TYR A 298 8.51 0.28 -14.92
CA TYR A 298 8.62 0.22 -13.46
C TYR A 298 9.67 -0.79 -12.97
N LYS A 299 9.87 -1.88 -13.69
CA LYS A 299 10.90 -2.89 -13.39
C LYS A 299 12.18 -2.69 -14.20
N THR A 300 12.22 -1.74 -15.13
CA THR A 300 13.27 -1.58 -16.15
C THR A 300 13.91 -0.20 -16.19
N VAL A 301 13.74 0.62 -15.14
CA VAL A 301 14.35 1.96 -15.10
C VAL A 301 15.86 1.90 -15.27
N ASN A 302 16.56 1.05 -14.52
CA ASN A 302 18.01 0.95 -14.56
C ASN A 302 18.54 -0.27 -15.32
N SER A 303 17.88 -1.40 -15.21
CA SER A 303 18.19 -2.63 -15.95
C SER A 303 17.15 -3.71 -15.64
N LEU A 304 16.89 -4.58 -16.60
CA LEU A 304 16.23 -5.85 -16.36
C LEU A 304 17.23 -6.79 -15.71
N SER A 305 16.97 -7.19 -14.47
CA SER A 305 17.64 -8.35 -13.91
C SER A 305 16.94 -9.59 -14.47
N ALA A 306 17.69 -10.45 -15.13
CA ALA A 306 17.20 -11.69 -15.74
C ALA A 306 16.47 -12.62 -14.76
N SER A 307 16.77 -12.55 -13.48
CA SER A 307 16.13 -13.36 -12.43
C SER A 307 14.65 -13.03 -12.24
N VAL A 308 14.21 -11.81 -12.56
CA VAL A 308 12.80 -11.41 -12.45
C VAL A 308 11.93 -12.03 -13.55
N PHE A 309 12.52 -12.30 -14.71
CA PHE A 309 11.79 -12.77 -15.90
C PHE A 309 12.11 -14.20 -16.33
N GLY A 310 12.86 -14.93 -15.51
CA GLY A 310 13.18 -16.35 -15.80
C GLY A 310 14.16 -16.58 -16.94
N THR A 311 14.84 -15.56 -17.43
CA THR A 311 15.88 -15.69 -18.46
C THR A 311 17.27 -15.47 -17.88
N SER A 312 18.25 -16.27 -18.30
CA SER A 312 19.64 -16.22 -17.79
C SER A 312 20.50 -15.11 -18.42
N ALA A 313 19.93 -14.17 -19.11
CA ALA A 313 20.67 -13.08 -19.73
C ALA A 313 20.76 -11.87 -18.81
N ILE A 314 21.89 -11.68 -18.17
CA ILE A 314 22.26 -10.38 -17.61
C ILE A 314 22.55 -9.48 -18.81
N VAL A 315 21.63 -8.59 -19.13
CA VAL A 315 21.96 -7.50 -20.05
C VAL A 315 22.84 -6.52 -19.29
N ASN A 316 24.12 -6.82 -19.21
CA ASN A 316 25.11 -5.93 -18.61
C ASN A 316 25.44 -4.84 -19.62
N THR A 317 25.01 -3.63 -19.35
CA THR A 317 24.74 -2.65 -20.37
C THR A 317 25.49 -1.36 -20.15
N ALA A 318 26.76 -1.41 -20.16
CA ALA A 318 27.57 -0.20 -20.39
C ALA A 318 27.29 0.42 -21.79
N THR A 319 26.63 -0.30 -22.70
CA THR A 319 26.47 0.12 -24.10
C THR A 319 25.10 -0.13 -24.72
N VAL A 320 24.16 -0.78 -24.01
CA VAL A 320 22.80 -1.09 -24.52
C VAL A 320 21.78 -0.28 -23.74
N ARG A 321 20.83 0.35 -24.43
CA ARG A 321 19.68 1.00 -23.78
C ARG A 321 18.93 -0.02 -22.96
N PRO A 322 18.44 0.31 -21.75
CA PRO A 322 17.59 -0.58 -20.98
C PRO A 322 16.37 -0.96 -21.83
N ALA A 323 16.01 -2.23 -21.79
CA ALA A 323 14.83 -2.68 -22.51
C ALA A 323 13.59 -1.97 -21.94
N HIS A 324 12.64 -1.66 -22.82
CA HIS A 324 11.33 -1.21 -22.40
C HIS A 324 10.50 -2.43 -21.98
N ASP A 325 9.67 -2.25 -20.97
CA ASP A 325 8.67 -3.24 -20.59
C ASP A 325 7.41 -2.57 -20.06
N GLU A 326 6.28 -3.23 -20.25
CA GLU A 326 4.98 -2.75 -19.84
C GLU A 326 4.26 -3.82 -19.03
N ALA A 327 3.60 -3.40 -17.96
CA ALA A 327 2.65 -4.19 -17.22
C ALA A 327 1.27 -3.54 -17.29
N ASN A 328 0.21 -4.35 -17.31
CA ASN A 328 -1.16 -3.86 -17.23
C ASN A 328 -2.02 -4.84 -16.45
N GLY A 329 -2.97 -4.32 -15.70
CA GLY A 329 -3.81 -5.12 -14.85
C GLY A 329 -5.18 -4.52 -14.60
N VAL A 330 -6.09 -5.41 -14.20
CA VAL A 330 -7.43 -5.09 -13.75
C VAL A 330 -7.63 -5.74 -12.39
N SER A 331 -8.16 -4.99 -11.44
CA SER A 331 -8.65 -5.45 -10.14
C SER A 331 -10.13 -5.16 -10.04
N THR A 332 -10.91 -6.13 -9.62
CA THR A 332 -12.35 -5.99 -9.40
C THR A 332 -12.71 -6.49 -8.02
N TRP A 333 -13.58 -5.78 -7.32
CA TRP A 333 -14.05 -6.19 -6.00
C TRP A 333 -15.53 -5.92 -5.82
N VAL A 334 -16.11 -6.69 -4.91
CA VAL A 334 -17.47 -6.50 -4.46
C VAL A 334 -17.58 -6.87 -2.99
N SER A 335 -18.36 -6.13 -2.25
CA SER A 335 -18.81 -6.53 -0.92
C SER A 335 -20.28 -6.21 -0.73
N TYR A 336 -20.90 -6.93 0.21
CA TYR A 336 -22.30 -6.75 0.56
C TYR A 336 -22.49 -6.71 2.07
N ASP A 337 -23.14 -5.67 2.55
CA ASP A 337 -23.54 -5.49 3.94
C ASP A 337 -24.91 -6.18 4.17
N PHE A 338 -24.91 -7.34 4.81
CA PHE A 338 -26.17 -8.00 5.22
C PHE A 338 -26.89 -7.20 6.31
N ASN A 339 -26.11 -6.59 7.18
CA ASN A 339 -26.53 -5.68 8.24
C ASN A 339 -25.32 -4.88 8.75
N SER A 340 -25.48 -4.13 9.85
CA SER A 340 -24.40 -3.32 10.44
C SER A 340 -23.21 -4.10 10.98
N GLN A 341 -23.32 -5.43 11.13
CA GLN A 341 -22.29 -6.28 11.72
C GLN A 341 -21.69 -7.29 10.74
N TRP A 342 -22.43 -7.74 9.73
CA TRP A 342 -22.01 -8.81 8.83
C TRP A 342 -21.88 -8.32 7.41
N GLN A 343 -20.75 -8.64 6.82
CA GLN A 343 -20.41 -8.36 5.42
C GLN A 343 -19.82 -9.61 4.77
N ALA A 344 -20.01 -9.76 3.46
CA ALA A 344 -19.23 -10.66 2.64
C ALA A 344 -18.48 -9.86 1.58
N PHE A 345 -17.33 -10.34 1.15
CA PHE A 345 -16.53 -9.67 0.14
C PHE A 345 -15.81 -10.67 -0.75
N ALA A 346 -15.48 -10.23 -1.95
CA ALA A 346 -14.63 -10.93 -2.88
C ALA A 346 -13.86 -9.93 -3.75
N ARG A 347 -12.66 -10.31 -4.17
CA ARG A 347 -11.82 -9.56 -5.10
C ARG A 347 -11.14 -10.51 -6.08
N TYR A 348 -10.93 -10.04 -7.30
CA TYR A 348 -10.16 -10.71 -8.32
C TYR A 348 -9.27 -9.72 -9.07
N ASP A 349 -7.98 -10.05 -9.17
CA ASP A 349 -7.00 -9.31 -9.94
C ASP A 349 -6.46 -10.19 -11.07
N ASN A 350 -6.25 -9.59 -12.24
CA ASN A 350 -5.55 -10.21 -13.36
C ASN A 350 -4.54 -9.21 -13.92
N THR A 351 -3.28 -9.58 -13.92
CA THR A 351 -2.19 -8.68 -14.34
C THR A 351 -1.23 -9.39 -15.27
N LYS A 352 -0.98 -8.79 -16.41
CA LYS A 352 0.14 -9.09 -17.27
C LYS A 352 1.35 -8.31 -16.77
N LEU A 353 2.32 -9.00 -16.17
CA LEU A 353 3.44 -8.36 -15.49
C LEU A 353 4.53 -7.86 -16.42
N SER A 354 4.59 -8.38 -17.66
CA SER A 354 5.60 -8.03 -18.66
C SER A 354 5.00 -8.26 -20.05
N ALA A 355 4.70 -7.19 -20.77
CA ALA A 355 4.09 -7.30 -22.09
C ALA A 355 5.12 -7.43 -23.21
N ASP A 356 6.30 -6.81 -23.03
CA ASP A 356 7.31 -6.71 -24.09
C ASP A 356 8.41 -7.77 -23.93
N VAL A 357 8.84 -8.06 -22.68
CA VAL A 357 9.96 -8.96 -22.40
C VAL A 357 9.50 -10.40 -22.18
N ASN A 358 8.42 -10.60 -21.43
CA ASN A 358 7.83 -11.93 -21.21
C ASN A 358 6.29 -11.88 -21.31
N PRO A 359 5.74 -11.85 -22.53
CA PRO A 359 4.31 -11.64 -22.77
C PRO A 359 3.37 -12.67 -22.12
N ASN A 360 3.90 -13.80 -21.69
CA ASN A 360 3.15 -14.87 -21.05
C ASN A 360 3.15 -14.76 -19.52
N LEU A 361 3.99 -13.89 -18.92
CA LEU A 361 4.07 -13.74 -17.48
C LEU A 361 2.80 -13.07 -16.93
N ARG A 362 2.04 -13.82 -16.15
CA ARG A 362 0.77 -13.41 -15.58
C ARG A 362 0.75 -13.65 -14.08
N ASP A 363 0.07 -12.74 -13.41
CA ASP A 363 -0.29 -12.82 -12.00
C ASP A 363 -1.81 -12.78 -11.89
N GLU A 364 -2.39 -13.80 -11.27
CA GLU A 364 -3.81 -13.88 -10.96
C GLU A 364 -3.96 -13.99 -9.44
N PHE A 365 -4.73 -13.10 -8.86
CA PHE A 365 -5.02 -13.09 -7.44
C PHE A 365 -6.51 -13.08 -7.22
N PHE A 366 -6.98 -13.80 -6.22
CA PHE A 366 -8.32 -13.60 -5.68
C PHE A 366 -8.34 -13.75 -4.17
N ASP A 367 -9.23 -13.03 -3.54
CA ASP A 367 -9.64 -13.22 -2.15
C ASP A 367 -11.16 -13.23 -2.02
N LEU A 368 -11.61 -13.91 -0.97
CA LEU A 368 -13.01 -13.88 -0.57
C LEU A 368 -13.11 -14.11 0.94
N GLY A 369 -14.17 -13.59 1.54
CA GLY A 369 -14.36 -13.78 2.96
C GLY A 369 -15.68 -13.23 3.48
N ALA A 370 -15.86 -13.44 4.78
CA ALA A 370 -16.95 -12.86 5.56
C ALA A 370 -16.37 -12.10 6.74
N ALA A 371 -16.80 -10.86 6.91
CA ALA A 371 -16.37 -9.98 7.99
C ALA A 371 -17.49 -9.79 9.02
N TYR A 372 -17.11 -9.78 10.29
CA TYR A 372 -17.97 -9.53 11.43
C TYR A 372 -17.44 -8.35 12.24
N LYS A 373 -18.30 -7.37 12.48
CA LYS A 373 -18.02 -6.15 13.26
C LYS A 373 -18.75 -6.21 14.60
N PRO A 374 -18.18 -6.86 15.64
CA PRO A 374 -18.83 -6.97 16.95
C PRO A 374 -19.02 -5.63 17.62
N ILE A 375 -18.04 -4.75 17.46
CA ILE A 375 -18.03 -3.38 17.96
C ILE A 375 -17.39 -2.45 16.92
N LYS A 376 -17.68 -1.17 16.98
CA LYS A 376 -17.25 -0.19 15.97
C LYS A 376 -15.74 -0.20 15.64
N PRO A 377 -14.81 -0.33 16.62
CA PRO A 377 -13.37 -0.31 16.33
C PRO A 377 -12.78 -1.67 15.91
N LEU A 378 -13.55 -2.74 15.82
CA LEU A 378 -13.04 -4.09 15.59
C LEU A 378 -13.76 -4.76 14.42
N ASP A 379 -12.99 -5.11 13.38
CA ASP A 379 -13.40 -6.00 12.31
C ASP A 379 -12.68 -7.36 12.48
N ILE A 380 -13.43 -8.46 12.36
CA ILE A 380 -12.91 -9.83 12.33
C ILE A 380 -13.37 -10.46 11.02
N ALA A 381 -12.49 -11.08 10.27
CA ALA A 381 -12.87 -11.71 9.00
C ALA A 381 -12.32 -13.13 8.88
N LEU A 382 -13.13 -14.03 8.37
CA LEU A 382 -12.68 -15.31 7.84
C LEU A 382 -12.37 -15.13 6.36
N VAL A 383 -11.15 -15.46 5.95
CA VAL A 383 -10.59 -15.10 4.64
C VAL A 383 -9.97 -16.31 3.98
N TYR A 384 -10.14 -16.42 2.68
CA TYR A 384 -9.34 -17.25 1.80
C TYR A 384 -8.73 -16.39 0.69
N LYS A 385 -7.42 -16.55 0.45
CA LYS A 385 -6.68 -15.91 -0.64
C LYS A 385 -5.98 -16.94 -1.49
N ASN A 386 -5.85 -16.62 -2.76
CA ASN A 386 -5.05 -17.39 -3.69
C ASN A 386 -4.38 -16.46 -4.71
N GLU A 387 -3.10 -16.66 -4.91
CA GLU A 387 -2.32 -16.00 -5.95
C GLU A 387 -1.59 -17.04 -6.77
N LYS A 388 -1.59 -16.83 -8.08
CA LYS A 388 -1.01 -17.73 -9.06
C LYS A 388 -0.14 -16.94 -10.02
N VAL A 389 1.09 -17.38 -10.21
CA VAL A 389 2.00 -16.80 -11.20
C VAL A 389 2.33 -17.87 -12.24
N GLU A 390 2.21 -17.50 -13.50
CA GLU A 390 2.49 -18.38 -14.64
C GLU A 390 3.58 -17.78 -15.53
N HIS A 391 4.40 -18.66 -16.10
CA HIS A 391 5.47 -18.33 -17.06
C HIS A 391 6.59 -17.46 -16.51
N GLY A 392 6.92 -17.60 -15.23
CA GLY A 392 8.02 -16.90 -14.60
C GLY A 392 7.87 -16.80 -13.09
N SER A 393 8.30 -15.71 -12.51
CA SER A 393 8.18 -15.47 -11.07
C SER A 393 7.73 -14.06 -10.76
N ASN A 394 7.06 -13.91 -9.63
CA ASN A 394 6.76 -12.62 -9.00
C ASN A 394 7.17 -12.66 -7.53
N THR A 395 7.46 -11.49 -6.98
CA THR A 395 7.75 -11.33 -5.56
C THR A 395 6.55 -10.69 -4.88
N ILE A 396 5.91 -11.42 -3.99
CA ILE A 396 4.84 -10.89 -3.14
C ILE A 396 5.49 -10.24 -1.93
N SER A 397 5.22 -8.97 -1.70
CA SER A 397 5.80 -8.24 -0.57
C SER A 397 4.79 -8.05 0.55
N GLY A 398 5.21 -8.35 1.78
CA GLY A 398 4.48 -8.02 3.01
C GLY A 398 3.20 -8.82 3.19
N ALA A 399 3.14 -10.02 2.67
CA ALA A 399 2.02 -10.92 2.91
C ALA A 399 1.99 -11.46 4.34
N ASN A 400 3.13 -11.46 5.04
CA ASN A 400 3.22 -11.94 6.43
C ASN A 400 4.53 -11.56 7.12
N ALA A 401 4.72 -12.04 8.37
CA ALA A 401 5.88 -11.87 9.23
C ALA A 401 7.22 -12.30 8.63
N ASN A 402 7.24 -13.14 7.63
CA ASN A 402 8.48 -13.63 7.01
C ASN A 402 8.94 -12.76 5.82
N GLY A 403 8.28 -11.63 5.57
CA GLY A 403 8.68 -10.69 4.53
C GLY A 403 8.14 -11.02 3.15
N SER A 404 9.00 -10.97 2.13
CA SER A 404 8.61 -11.20 0.74
C SER A 404 8.80 -12.66 0.33
N TYR A 405 7.86 -13.20 -0.46
CA TYR A 405 7.99 -14.52 -1.07
C TYR A 405 8.15 -14.41 -2.57
N VAL A 406 8.89 -15.36 -3.13
CA VAL A 406 8.94 -15.55 -4.58
C VAL A 406 7.99 -16.68 -4.94
N ILE A 407 7.00 -16.38 -5.78
CA ILE A 407 6.09 -17.35 -6.39
C ILE A 407 6.56 -17.59 -7.81
N GLY A 408 6.56 -18.86 -8.24
CA GLY A 408 7.05 -19.26 -9.55
C GLY A 408 8.53 -19.61 -9.54
N GLY A 409 9.13 -19.68 -10.68
CA GLY A 409 10.52 -20.13 -10.83
C GLY A 409 11.29 -19.35 -11.87
N ALA A 410 12.62 -19.53 -11.85
CA ALA A 410 13.56 -18.82 -12.73
C ALA A 410 13.46 -19.18 -14.24
N ASN A 411 12.65 -20.15 -14.63
CA ASN A 411 12.46 -20.53 -16.04
C ASN A 411 11.12 -20.01 -16.56
N ALA A 412 11.11 -19.58 -17.82
CA ALA A 412 9.96 -18.96 -18.48
C ALA A 412 8.68 -19.83 -18.58
N ASN A 413 8.70 -21.08 -18.17
CA ASN A 413 7.55 -21.99 -18.21
C ASN A 413 7.08 -22.42 -16.82
N ARG A 414 7.55 -21.74 -15.75
CA ARG A 414 7.26 -22.20 -14.39
C ARG A 414 6.02 -21.56 -13.80
N TYR A 415 5.38 -22.37 -12.97
CA TYR A 415 4.18 -22.07 -12.21
C TYR A 415 4.51 -21.91 -10.73
N GLY A 416 3.87 -20.96 -10.08
CA GLY A 416 3.85 -20.82 -8.63
C GLY A 416 2.47 -20.48 -8.13
N ARG A 417 2.17 -20.90 -6.91
CA ARG A 417 0.90 -20.65 -6.24
C ARG A 417 1.12 -20.33 -4.76
N PHE A 418 0.48 -19.29 -4.31
CA PHE A 418 0.33 -18.94 -2.91
C PHE A 418 -1.14 -19.10 -2.52
N SER A 419 -1.40 -19.75 -1.40
CA SER A 419 -2.73 -19.85 -0.81
C SER A 419 -2.65 -19.49 0.66
N GLU A 420 -3.59 -18.73 1.16
CA GLU A 420 -3.69 -18.36 2.56
C GLU A 420 -5.15 -18.44 3.01
N TYR A 421 -5.41 -19.06 4.14
CA TYR A 421 -6.73 -19.04 4.77
C TYR A 421 -6.59 -18.88 6.28
N GLY A 422 -7.46 -18.05 6.85
CA GLY A 422 -7.34 -17.74 8.27
C GLY A 422 -8.37 -16.74 8.79
N VAL A 423 -8.15 -16.36 10.02
CA VAL A 423 -8.92 -15.33 10.71
C VAL A 423 -8.07 -14.06 10.78
N TYR A 424 -8.64 -12.98 10.29
CA TYR A 424 -8.00 -11.66 10.23
C TYR A 424 -8.70 -10.73 11.21
N ALA A 425 -7.95 -9.86 11.83
CA ALA A 425 -8.45 -8.85 12.75
C ALA A 425 -7.92 -7.47 12.37
N HIS A 426 -8.80 -6.48 12.39
CA HIS A 426 -8.47 -5.07 12.29
C HIS A 426 -9.03 -4.36 13.51
N TYR A 427 -8.15 -3.74 14.28
CA TYR A 427 -8.52 -3.00 15.48
C TYR A 427 -8.03 -1.57 15.40
N LYS A 428 -8.94 -0.62 15.67
CA LYS A 428 -8.65 0.82 15.75
C LYS A 428 -8.76 1.27 17.20
N PHE A 429 -7.87 2.12 17.64
CA PHE A 429 -7.86 2.65 19.02
C PHE A 429 -7.47 4.11 19.07
#